data_099424326fca76074bf20ebed2eaf266
#
_entry.id   099424326fca76074bf20ebed2eaf266
#
_cell.length_a   1.000
_cell.length_b   1.000
_cell.length_c   1.000
_cell.angle_alpha   90.00
_cell.angle_beta   90.00
_cell.angle_gamma   90.00
#
_symmetry.space_group_name_H-M   'P 1'
#
loop_
_entity.id
_entity.type
_entity.pdbx_description
1 polymer ?
#
loop_
_entity_poly.entity_id
_entity_poly.type
_entity_poly.pdbx_seq_one_letter_code
_entity_poly.pdbx_strand_id
1 'polypeptide(L)'
;MNEFDLIVVGGGPGGIFTAITAAERGFKVALLEKNKRIGNKILVAGSGKCNLTHIGKPKDFSDKYGQNGKFLKEALNKYSPEMLKTFFKENGLSLVLVEETGKYFPETFSSLDVVDLLKRKMMTLGIKIIEGIKIEGIQKNLEIFSIFTDKGLYKCDNLVLATGGKSYPGVGTTGDGYVMAKELGHKIVPPKPALSPIYVRDYFFQELSGISFQNVKITIWKENKKVIEKKGAVLLTHTNFSGPGILDNSRFVESESQLEINYIGKEYEILNKELIEEMNKDGKKTIKKVLSYYFLPERFIKTILSVLEISEELKMAELSKEKRENLVRLLTSNKMEITKVGSFEMAMVTRGGVSLDEVNAKTMESKKIQGLYLVGELLDIDGDTGGYNIQAACSTGVLAGKSMRKKERE
;
A
#
# COMPACT_ATOMS: atom_id res chain seq x y z
N MET A 1 0.52 -39.43 7.96
CA MET A 1 0.95 -38.68 6.76
C MET A 1 0.34 -37.29 6.78
N ASN A 2 1.11 -36.27 6.40
CA ASN A 2 0.62 -34.86 6.34
C ASN A 2 0.02 -34.61 4.93
N GLU A 3 -1.15 -35.20 4.65
CA GLU A 3 -1.84 -35.10 3.36
C GLU A 3 -3.12 -34.27 3.51
N PHE A 4 -3.30 -33.31 2.58
CA PHE A 4 -4.39 -32.35 2.56
C PHE A 4 -4.96 -32.20 1.14
N ASP A 5 -6.19 -31.73 1.01
CA ASP A 5 -6.76 -31.37 -0.29
C ASP A 5 -6.15 -30.02 -0.73
N LEU A 6 -5.81 -29.16 0.25
CA LEU A 6 -5.21 -27.85 0.04
C LEU A 6 -4.13 -27.55 1.09
N ILE A 7 -2.98 -27.10 0.61
CA ILE A 7 -1.99 -26.42 1.46
C ILE A 7 -1.88 -24.95 1.02
N VAL A 8 -1.95 -24.06 2.01
CA VAL A 8 -1.75 -22.62 1.84
C VAL A 8 -0.43 -22.23 2.48
N VAL A 9 0.48 -21.64 1.73
CA VAL A 9 1.77 -21.12 2.22
C VAL A 9 1.66 -19.61 2.43
N GLY A 10 1.72 -19.18 3.69
CA GLY A 10 1.62 -17.79 4.14
C GLY A 10 0.31 -17.48 4.84
N GLY A 11 0.42 -17.02 6.09
CA GLY A 11 -0.67 -16.66 6.99
C GLY A 11 -1.05 -15.17 6.96
N GLY A 12 -0.91 -14.52 5.81
CA GLY A 12 -1.43 -13.17 5.55
C GLY A 12 -2.90 -13.17 5.11
N PRO A 13 -3.52 -11.99 4.85
CA PRO A 13 -4.94 -11.90 4.48
C PRO A 13 -5.33 -12.82 3.31
N GLY A 14 -4.53 -12.85 2.24
CA GLY A 14 -4.81 -13.68 1.08
C GLY A 14 -4.86 -15.17 1.43
N GLY A 15 -3.87 -15.66 2.18
CA GLY A 15 -3.81 -17.06 2.58
C GLY A 15 -4.93 -17.44 3.56
N ILE A 16 -5.20 -16.61 4.54
CA ILE A 16 -6.28 -16.84 5.53
C ILE A 16 -7.64 -16.93 4.84
N PHE A 17 -7.98 -15.97 3.96
CA PHE A 17 -9.26 -15.97 3.25
C PHE A 17 -9.37 -17.13 2.24
N THR A 18 -8.25 -17.53 1.62
CA THR A 18 -8.23 -18.77 0.80
C THR A 18 -8.54 -19.99 1.63
N ALA A 19 -7.87 -20.13 2.78
CA ALA A 19 -8.03 -21.29 3.67
C ALA A 19 -9.47 -21.40 4.21
N ILE A 20 -10.03 -20.29 4.68
CA ILE A 20 -11.42 -20.22 5.17
C ILE A 20 -12.39 -20.62 4.06
N THR A 21 -12.28 -20.00 2.86
CA THR A 21 -13.18 -20.27 1.74
C THR A 21 -13.13 -21.72 1.28
N ALA A 22 -11.95 -22.31 1.23
CA ALA A 22 -11.81 -23.73 0.85
C ALA A 22 -12.37 -24.67 1.92
N ALA A 23 -12.10 -24.38 3.21
CA ALA A 23 -12.62 -25.19 4.32
C ALA A 23 -14.16 -25.16 4.39
N GLU A 24 -14.79 -24.00 4.16
CA GLU A 24 -16.25 -23.85 4.06
C GLU A 24 -16.85 -24.69 2.91
N ARG A 25 -16.05 -25.04 1.91
CA ARG A 25 -16.41 -25.98 0.82
C ARG A 25 -16.05 -27.44 1.12
N GLY A 26 -15.64 -27.75 2.34
CA GLY A 26 -15.32 -29.11 2.78
C GLY A 26 -13.93 -29.60 2.38
N PHE A 27 -12.99 -28.72 2.01
CA PHE A 27 -11.59 -29.13 1.80
C PHE A 27 -10.91 -29.42 3.13
N LYS A 28 -10.05 -30.40 3.19
CA LYS A 28 -9.09 -30.62 4.28
C LYS A 28 -7.89 -29.68 4.07
N VAL A 29 -7.80 -28.64 4.87
CA VAL A 29 -6.85 -27.53 4.66
C VAL A 29 -5.76 -27.50 5.71
N ALA A 30 -4.51 -27.29 5.28
CA ALA A 30 -3.41 -26.81 6.14
C ALA A 30 -2.94 -25.44 5.70
N LEU A 31 -2.62 -24.58 6.67
CA LEU A 31 -1.97 -23.29 6.46
C LEU A 31 -0.58 -23.32 7.12
N LEU A 32 0.45 -23.12 6.31
CA LEU A 32 1.85 -23.12 6.73
C LEU A 32 2.34 -21.66 6.84
N GLU A 33 2.81 -21.26 8.01
CA GLU A 33 3.34 -19.92 8.28
C GLU A 33 4.75 -20.02 8.87
N LYS A 34 5.71 -19.29 8.30
CA LYS A 34 7.10 -19.32 8.78
C LYS A 34 7.32 -18.60 10.11
N ASN A 35 6.51 -17.59 10.38
CA ASN A 35 6.57 -16.86 11.64
C ASN A 35 5.88 -17.67 12.76
N LYS A 36 6.18 -17.29 14.01
CA LYS A 36 5.54 -17.84 15.21
C LYS A 36 4.05 -17.50 15.34
N ARG A 37 3.53 -16.64 14.45
CA ARG A 37 2.15 -16.15 14.46
C ARG A 37 1.71 -15.80 13.05
N ILE A 38 0.47 -16.13 12.70
CA ILE A 38 -0.19 -15.64 11.49
C ILE A 38 -0.52 -14.15 11.61
N GLY A 39 -0.70 -13.48 10.49
CA GLY A 39 -1.22 -12.11 10.44
C GLY A 39 -0.25 -11.02 10.87
N ASN A 40 1.05 -11.29 11.00
CA ASN A 40 2.03 -10.31 11.48
C ASN A 40 1.96 -8.95 10.75
N LYS A 41 1.79 -8.95 9.41
CA LYS A 41 1.67 -7.70 8.65
C LYS A 41 0.31 -7.02 8.87
N ILE A 42 -0.75 -7.76 9.23
CA ILE A 42 -2.04 -7.19 9.64
C ILE A 42 -1.87 -6.38 10.92
N LEU A 43 -1.08 -6.88 11.88
CA LEU A 43 -0.87 -6.24 13.18
C LEU A 43 -0.26 -4.84 13.08
N VAL A 44 0.57 -4.58 12.06
CA VAL A 44 1.20 -3.28 11.86
C VAL A 44 0.41 -2.39 10.88
N ALA A 45 -0.61 -2.91 10.21
CA ALA A 45 -1.41 -2.17 9.25
C ALA A 45 -2.17 -1.02 9.93
N GLY A 46 -2.20 0.16 9.28
CA GLY A 46 -2.89 1.34 9.80
C GLY A 46 -2.41 1.76 11.19
N SER A 47 -1.12 1.64 11.46
CA SER A 47 -0.50 1.93 12.78
C SER A 47 -1.13 1.12 13.92
N GLY A 48 -1.40 -0.17 13.67
CA GLY A 48 -2.00 -1.08 14.64
C GLY A 48 -3.54 -1.05 14.71
N LYS A 49 -4.19 -0.18 13.94
CA LYS A 49 -5.66 -0.06 13.89
C LYS A 49 -6.30 -0.94 12.81
N CYS A 50 -5.54 -1.43 11.87
CA CYS A 50 -5.95 -2.26 10.73
C CYS A 50 -7.00 -1.62 9.81
N ASN A 51 -6.56 -0.80 8.87
CA ASN A 51 -7.44 -0.33 7.79
C ASN A 51 -7.71 -1.47 6.80
N LEU A 52 -8.89 -2.09 6.89
CA LEU A 52 -9.24 -3.31 6.18
C LEU A 52 -9.69 -3.08 4.74
N THR A 53 -10.44 -2.01 4.50
CA THR A 53 -10.98 -1.67 3.18
C THR A 53 -11.34 -0.19 3.10
N HIS A 54 -11.91 0.21 1.98
CA HIS A 54 -12.31 1.59 1.70
C HIS A 54 -13.77 1.64 1.25
N ILE A 55 -14.41 2.82 1.36
CA ILE A 55 -15.72 3.08 0.77
C ILE A 55 -15.62 3.00 -0.77
N GLY A 56 -16.64 2.47 -1.41
CA GLY A 56 -16.75 2.40 -2.87
C GLY A 56 -17.25 1.07 -3.39
N LYS A 57 -17.57 1.04 -4.65
CA LYS A 57 -17.97 -0.17 -5.38
C LYS A 57 -16.72 -0.83 -6.01
N PRO A 58 -16.76 -2.12 -6.36
CA PRO A 58 -15.62 -2.81 -7.00
C PRO A 58 -15.01 -2.09 -8.19
N LYS A 59 -15.84 -1.42 -9.01
CA LYS A 59 -15.37 -0.65 -10.16
C LYS A 59 -14.50 0.55 -9.79
N ASP A 60 -14.76 1.16 -8.64
CA ASP A 60 -14.06 2.37 -8.18
C ASP A 60 -12.67 2.03 -7.61
N PHE A 61 -12.45 0.73 -7.32
CA PHE A 61 -11.17 0.22 -6.82
C PHE A 61 -10.14 0.01 -7.92
N SER A 62 -10.57 -0.25 -9.16
CA SER A 62 -9.66 -0.59 -10.27
C SER A 62 -8.54 0.45 -10.43
N ASP A 63 -8.87 1.74 -10.39
CA ASP A 63 -7.93 2.83 -10.61
C ASP A 63 -6.92 3.00 -9.44
N LYS A 64 -7.19 2.35 -8.29
CA LYS A 64 -6.33 2.39 -7.10
C LYS A 64 -5.11 1.47 -7.18
N TYR A 65 -5.10 0.56 -8.15
CA TYR A 65 -3.99 -0.39 -8.38
C TYR A 65 -3.18 -0.07 -9.63
N GLY A 66 -3.17 1.19 -10.06
CA GLY A 66 -2.43 1.64 -11.24
C GLY A 66 -2.85 0.86 -12.50
N GLN A 67 -1.90 0.55 -13.36
CA GLN A 67 -2.16 -0.16 -14.64
C GLN A 67 -2.64 -1.61 -14.47
N ASN A 68 -2.39 -2.22 -13.31
CA ASN A 68 -2.69 -3.63 -13.03
C ASN A 68 -4.09 -3.83 -12.42
N GLY A 69 -4.82 -2.76 -12.13
CA GLY A 69 -6.14 -2.86 -11.48
C GLY A 69 -7.21 -3.64 -12.25
N LYS A 70 -7.12 -3.65 -13.59
CA LYS A 70 -8.05 -4.44 -14.42
C LYS A 70 -7.98 -5.94 -14.12
N PHE A 71 -6.82 -6.45 -13.70
CA PHE A 71 -6.64 -7.85 -13.32
C PHE A 71 -7.51 -8.24 -12.12
N LEU A 72 -7.69 -7.32 -11.17
CA LEU A 72 -8.47 -7.55 -9.94
C LEU A 72 -9.99 -7.50 -10.13
N LYS A 73 -10.49 -7.12 -11.31
CA LYS A 73 -11.93 -6.90 -11.54
C LYS A 73 -12.78 -8.09 -11.10
N GLU A 74 -12.39 -9.32 -11.48
CA GLU A 74 -13.16 -10.51 -11.12
C GLU A 74 -13.07 -10.79 -9.62
N ALA A 75 -11.88 -10.70 -9.03
CA ALA A 75 -11.68 -10.92 -7.60
C ALA A 75 -12.50 -9.93 -6.74
N LEU A 76 -12.48 -8.64 -7.08
CA LEU A 76 -13.25 -7.60 -6.38
C LEU A 76 -14.77 -7.77 -6.55
N ASN A 77 -15.23 -8.25 -7.70
CA ASN A 77 -16.65 -8.55 -7.89
C ASN A 77 -17.09 -9.80 -7.12
N LYS A 78 -16.23 -10.81 -7.01
CA LYS A 78 -16.52 -12.05 -6.26
C LYS A 78 -16.40 -11.88 -4.76
N TYR A 79 -15.59 -10.92 -4.30
CA TYR A 79 -15.47 -10.57 -2.89
C TYR A 79 -15.24 -9.07 -2.73
N SER A 80 -16.33 -8.34 -2.69
CA SER A 80 -16.36 -6.87 -2.65
C SER A 80 -16.04 -6.32 -1.24
N PRO A 81 -15.77 -5.00 -1.12
CA PRO A 81 -15.66 -4.34 0.18
C PRO A 81 -16.87 -4.57 1.09
N GLU A 82 -18.06 -4.58 0.52
CA GLU A 82 -19.29 -4.85 1.29
C GLU A 82 -19.33 -6.28 1.83
N MET A 83 -18.91 -7.27 1.02
CA MET A 83 -18.83 -8.66 1.48
C MET A 83 -17.77 -8.83 2.58
N LEU A 84 -16.65 -8.11 2.50
CA LEU A 84 -15.64 -8.11 3.56
C LEU A 84 -16.21 -7.55 4.87
N LYS A 85 -16.95 -6.44 4.81
CA LYS A 85 -17.64 -5.86 5.98
C LYS A 85 -18.64 -6.84 6.59
N THR A 86 -19.47 -7.46 5.74
CA THR A 86 -20.44 -8.47 6.15
C THR A 86 -19.77 -9.64 6.86
N PHE A 87 -18.66 -10.16 6.29
CA PHE A 87 -17.90 -11.25 6.89
C PHE A 87 -17.44 -10.91 8.32
N PHE A 88 -16.85 -9.73 8.55
CA PHE A 88 -16.42 -9.34 9.89
C PHE A 88 -17.59 -9.19 10.84
N LYS A 89 -18.68 -8.53 10.42
CA LYS A 89 -19.90 -8.35 11.22
C LYS A 89 -20.51 -9.70 11.64
N GLU A 90 -20.66 -10.64 10.71
CA GLU A 90 -21.23 -11.96 10.97
C GLU A 90 -20.35 -12.82 11.91
N ASN A 91 -19.05 -12.50 11.98
CA ASN A 91 -18.13 -13.18 12.89
C ASN A 91 -17.85 -12.37 14.18
N GLY A 92 -18.69 -11.34 14.48
CA GLY A 92 -18.69 -10.64 15.75
C GLY A 92 -17.73 -9.46 15.88
N LEU A 93 -17.31 -8.84 14.75
CA LEU A 93 -16.48 -7.64 14.75
C LEU A 93 -16.95 -6.69 13.64
N SER A 94 -17.74 -5.68 13.98
CA SER A 94 -18.21 -4.69 13.01
C SER A 94 -17.06 -3.80 12.51
N LEU A 95 -17.19 -3.33 11.26
CA LEU A 95 -16.28 -2.33 10.72
C LEU A 95 -16.94 -0.96 10.71
N VAL A 96 -16.21 0.06 11.16
CA VAL A 96 -16.65 1.46 11.21
C VAL A 96 -15.96 2.28 10.11
N LEU A 97 -16.72 3.19 9.52
CA LEU A 97 -16.22 4.14 8.52
C LEU A 97 -15.66 5.38 9.22
N VAL A 98 -14.45 5.76 8.85
CA VAL A 98 -13.90 7.09 9.15
C VAL A 98 -14.22 7.98 7.93
N GLU A 99 -15.28 8.78 8.05
CA GLU A 99 -15.89 9.55 6.94
C GLU A 99 -14.89 10.45 6.23
N GLU A 100 -14.01 11.13 6.98
CA GLU A 100 -13.04 12.09 6.44
C GLU A 100 -12.03 11.43 5.48
N THR A 101 -11.83 10.11 5.63
CA THR A 101 -10.81 9.39 4.85
C THR A 101 -11.39 8.28 3.98
N GLY A 102 -12.65 7.94 4.16
CA GLY A 102 -13.31 6.84 3.45
C GLY A 102 -12.81 5.43 3.85
N LYS A 103 -12.07 5.31 4.96
CA LYS A 103 -11.42 4.07 5.40
C LYS A 103 -12.28 3.32 6.40
N TYR A 104 -12.29 1.98 6.28
CA TYR A 104 -12.95 1.10 7.25
C TYR A 104 -11.94 0.46 8.19
N PHE A 105 -12.20 0.59 9.49
CA PHE A 105 -11.44 -0.03 10.58
C PHE A 105 -12.35 -0.97 11.39
N PRO A 106 -11.80 -1.96 12.13
CA PRO A 106 -12.59 -2.64 13.14
C PRO A 106 -13.11 -1.62 14.16
N GLU A 107 -14.32 -1.80 14.68
CA GLU A 107 -14.93 -0.91 15.67
C GLU A 107 -14.07 -0.71 16.93
N THR A 108 -13.23 -1.69 17.25
CA THR A 108 -12.27 -1.64 18.35
C THR A 108 -10.99 -0.87 18.02
N PHE A 109 -10.77 -0.49 16.76
CA PHE A 109 -9.50 0.06 16.27
C PHE A 109 -8.27 -0.78 16.66
N SER A 110 -8.43 -2.10 16.77
CA SER A 110 -7.40 -3.07 17.15
C SER A 110 -7.15 -4.08 16.05
N SER A 111 -5.95 -4.09 15.51
CA SER A 111 -5.51 -5.11 14.55
C SER A 111 -5.41 -6.50 15.18
N LEU A 112 -5.22 -6.56 16.50
CA LEU A 112 -5.17 -7.80 17.25
C LEU A 112 -6.51 -8.52 17.19
N ASP A 113 -7.62 -7.80 17.37
CA ASP A 113 -8.98 -8.37 17.34
C ASP A 113 -9.31 -8.94 15.96
N VAL A 114 -8.81 -8.29 14.91
CA VAL A 114 -8.92 -8.82 13.54
C VAL A 114 -8.20 -10.16 13.40
N VAL A 115 -6.95 -10.25 13.85
CA VAL A 115 -6.16 -11.48 13.75
C VAL A 115 -6.75 -12.60 14.61
N ASP A 116 -7.18 -12.29 15.82
CA ASP A 116 -7.74 -13.26 16.75
C ASP A 116 -9.11 -13.80 16.25
N LEU A 117 -9.94 -12.95 15.64
CA LEU A 117 -11.18 -13.37 14.98
C LEU A 117 -10.87 -14.34 13.83
N LEU A 118 -9.94 -13.98 12.95
CA LEU A 118 -9.56 -14.80 11.81
C LEU A 118 -8.98 -16.15 12.25
N LYS A 119 -8.16 -16.17 13.30
CA LYS A 119 -7.59 -17.40 13.87
C LYS A 119 -8.69 -18.28 14.44
N ARG A 120 -9.62 -17.73 15.23
CA ARG A 120 -10.77 -18.47 15.76
C ARG A 120 -11.63 -19.06 14.64
N LYS A 121 -11.95 -18.29 13.59
CA LYS A 121 -12.75 -18.78 12.45
C LYS A 121 -12.06 -19.96 11.77
N MET A 122 -10.74 -19.88 11.53
CA MET A 122 -9.99 -20.99 10.94
C MET A 122 -10.02 -22.25 11.82
N MET A 123 -9.85 -22.09 13.15
CA MET A 123 -9.90 -23.20 14.10
C MET A 123 -11.28 -23.88 14.12
N THR A 124 -12.37 -23.08 14.12
CA THR A 124 -13.74 -23.59 14.05
C THR A 124 -14.01 -24.40 12.79
N LEU A 125 -13.38 -24.04 11.67
CA LEU A 125 -13.47 -24.76 10.40
C LEU A 125 -12.52 -25.97 10.31
N GLY A 126 -11.78 -26.29 11.36
CA GLY A 126 -10.87 -27.44 11.39
C GLY A 126 -9.60 -27.26 10.53
N ILE A 127 -9.24 -26.02 10.17
CA ILE A 127 -8.02 -25.74 9.41
C ILE A 127 -6.80 -26.00 10.28
N LYS A 128 -5.86 -26.82 9.79
CA LYS A 128 -4.60 -27.09 10.49
C LYS A 128 -3.63 -25.93 10.30
N ILE A 129 -3.49 -25.06 11.30
CA ILE A 129 -2.54 -23.95 11.30
C ILE A 129 -1.20 -24.45 11.83
N ILE A 130 -0.12 -24.31 11.04
CA ILE A 130 1.23 -24.74 11.40
C ILE A 130 2.14 -23.51 11.33
N GLU A 131 2.42 -22.95 12.50
CA GLU A 131 3.27 -21.78 12.68
C GLU A 131 4.74 -22.18 12.94
N GLY A 132 5.69 -21.31 12.58
CA GLY A 132 7.13 -21.54 12.74
C GLY A 132 7.65 -22.66 11.86
N ILE A 133 7.17 -22.78 10.62
CA ILE A 133 7.57 -23.80 9.65
C ILE A 133 8.20 -23.16 8.41
N LYS A 134 9.42 -23.57 8.07
CA LYS A 134 10.15 -23.07 6.91
C LYS A 134 9.96 -24.01 5.73
N ILE A 135 9.58 -23.45 4.58
CA ILE A 135 9.56 -24.20 3.30
C ILE A 135 10.98 -24.24 2.75
N GLU A 136 11.45 -25.41 2.41
CA GLU A 136 12.77 -25.68 1.83
C GLU A 136 12.70 -25.99 0.33
N GLY A 137 11.56 -26.48 -0.15
CA GLY A 137 11.33 -26.75 -1.56
C GLY A 137 9.93 -27.18 -1.86
N ILE A 138 9.52 -27.02 -3.11
CA ILE A 138 8.22 -27.43 -3.62
C ILE A 138 8.45 -28.18 -4.92
N GLN A 139 7.87 -29.37 -5.03
CA GLN A 139 7.88 -30.17 -6.25
C GLN A 139 6.45 -30.59 -6.60
N LYS A 140 6.17 -30.67 -7.88
CA LYS A 140 4.92 -31.28 -8.37
C LYS A 140 5.23 -32.50 -9.18
N ASN A 141 4.75 -33.68 -8.72
CA ASN A 141 4.85 -34.94 -9.41
C ASN A 141 3.45 -35.37 -9.81
N LEU A 142 3.22 -35.48 -11.13
CA LEU A 142 1.90 -35.72 -11.69
C LEU A 142 0.89 -34.68 -11.17
N GLU A 143 0.02 -35.07 -10.28
CA GLU A 143 -1.08 -34.23 -9.78
C GLU A 143 -0.94 -33.83 -8.31
N ILE A 144 0.16 -34.22 -7.64
CA ILE A 144 0.37 -33.99 -6.21
C ILE A 144 1.55 -33.05 -6.01
N PHE A 145 1.35 -32.04 -5.18
CA PHE A 145 2.43 -31.19 -4.67
C PHE A 145 3.07 -31.85 -3.44
N SER A 146 4.39 -31.88 -3.44
CA SER A 146 5.24 -32.24 -2.32
C SER A 146 5.95 -31.01 -1.80
N ILE A 147 5.67 -30.62 -0.56
CA ILE A 147 6.22 -29.45 0.11
C ILE A 147 7.22 -29.94 1.17
N PHE A 148 8.50 -29.71 0.91
CA PHE A 148 9.60 -30.05 1.82
C PHE A 148 9.77 -28.91 2.82
N THR A 149 9.84 -29.25 4.09
CA THR A 149 9.94 -28.28 5.18
C THR A 149 10.92 -28.77 6.25
N ASP A 150 11.39 -27.86 7.10
CA ASP A 150 12.18 -28.16 8.29
C ASP A 150 11.47 -29.08 9.34
N LYS A 151 10.15 -29.30 9.16
CA LYS A 151 9.32 -30.18 10.01
C LYS A 151 8.81 -31.43 9.27
N GLY A 152 9.39 -31.73 8.12
CA GLY A 152 9.06 -32.91 7.32
C GLY A 152 8.30 -32.61 6.05
N LEU A 153 7.79 -33.63 5.41
CA LEU A 153 7.11 -33.61 4.12
C LEU A 153 5.59 -33.44 4.27
N TYR A 154 5.03 -32.51 3.51
CA TYR A 154 3.60 -32.31 3.35
C TYR A 154 3.19 -32.55 1.90
N LYS A 155 1.98 -33.08 1.68
CA LYS A 155 1.44 -33.33 0.34
C LYS A 155 0.05 -32.74 0.17
N CYS A 156 -0.27 -32.24 -1.03
CA CYS A 156 -1.62 -31.77 -1.35
C CYS A 156 -1.93 -31.86 -2.84
N ASP A 157 -3.25 -31.84 -3.14
CA ASP A 157 -3.75 -31.76 -4.52
C ASP A 157 -3.70 -30.34 -5.06
N ASN A 158 -3.96 -29.34 -4.20
CA ASN A 158 -3.92 -27.92 -4.53
C ASN A 158 -2.93 -27.18 -3.62
N LEU A 159 -2.18 -26.27 -4.20
CA LEU A 159 -1.22 -25.44 -3.48
C LEU A 159 -1.51 -23.95 -3.72
N VAL A 160 -1.51 -23.16 -2.64
CA VAL A 160 -1.61 -21.69 -2.73
C VAL A 160 -0.34 -21.04 -2.19
N LEU A 161 0.27 -20.17 -2.99
CA LEU A 161 1.30 -19.28 -2.52
C LEU A 161 0.66 -17.92 -2.18
N ALA A 162 0.69 -17.56 -0.90
CA ALA A 162 0.14 -16.34 -0.31
C ALA A 162 1.15 -15.63 0.61
N THR A 163 2.42 -15.71 0.25
CA THR A 163 3.57 -15.32 1.09
C THR A 163 3.74 -13.80 1.23
N GLY A 164 2.95 -13.02 0.50
CA GLY A 164 3.11 -11.56 0.45
C GLY A 164 4.32 -11.11 -0.38
N GLY A 165 4.69 -9.86 -0.22
CA GLY A 165 5.78 -9.21 -0.94
C GLY A 165 7.13 -9.27 -0.21
N LYS A 166 7.84 -8.10 -0.23
CA LYS A 166 9.15 -7.92 0.40
C LYS A 166 9.19 -6.75 1.40
N SER A 167 8.07 -6.02 1.52
CA SER A 167 7.96 -4.86 2.41
C SER A 167 7.72 -5.28 3.84
N TYR A 168 8.29 -4.52 4.81
CA TYR A 168 8.31 -4.86 6.23
C TYR A 168 9.00 -6.21 6.52
N PRO A 169 10.26 -6.42 6.12
CA PRO A 169 10.94 -7.70 6.33
C PRO A 169 11.01 -8.09 7.81
N GLY A 170 11.03 -7.13 8.73
CA GLY A 170 10.99 -7.38 10.18
C GLY A 170 9.74 -8.10 10.70
N VAL A 171 8.63 -8.10 9.94
CA VAL A 171 7.43 -8.89 10.26
C VAL A 171 7.31 -10.18 9.46
N GLY A 172 8.36 -10.53 8.71
CA GLY A 172 8.49 -11.80 8.03
C GLY A 172 8.22 -11.79 6.51
N THR A 173 7.94 -10.65 5.88
CA THR A 173 7.79 -10.55 4.42
C THR A 173 9.15 -10.31 3.76
N THR A 174 9.86 -11.37 3.44
CA THR A 174 11.25 -11.34 2.95
C THR A 174 11.38 -11.62 1.45
N GLY A 175 10.26 -11.93 0.77
CA GLY A 175 10.24 -12.25 -0.65
C GLY A 175 10.49 -13.73 -0.97
N ASP A 176 10.43 -14.62 0.00
CA ASP A 176 10.64 -16.06 -0.19
C ASP A 176 9.69 -16.64 -1.25
N GLY A 177 8.46 -16.17 -1.32
CA GLY A 177 7.49 -16.61 -2.31
C GLY A 177 7.89 -16.31 -3.75
N TYR A 178 8.69 -15.27 -3.98
CA TYR A 178 9.22 -14.98 -5.30
C TYR A 178 10.24 -16.04 -5.74
N VAL A 179 11.04 -16.54 -4.80
CA VAL A 179 11.98 -17.65 -5.07
C VAL A 179 11.18 -18.91 -5.38
N MET A 180 10.23 -19.28 -4.54
CA MET A 180 9.35 -20.44 -4.75
C MET A 180 8.61 -20.40 -6.10
N ALA A 181 8.01 -19.25 -6.42
CA ALA A 181 7.30 -19.08 -7.69
C ALA A 181 8.25 -19.14 -8.90
N LYS A 182 9.47 -18.61 -8.79
CA LYS A 182 10.50 -18.69 -9.83
C LYS A 182 10.98 -20.12 -10.05
N GLU A 183 11.22 -20.87 -8.99
CA GLU A 183 11.58 -22.31 -9.05
C GLU A 183 10.47 -23.15 -9.69
N LEU A 184 9.21 -22.76 -9.50
CA LEU A 184 8.05 -23.33 -10.19
C LEU A 184 7.85 -22.77 -11.62
N GLY A 185 8.85 -22.03 -12.16
CA GLY A 185 8.88 -21.57 -13.55
C GLY A 185 8.13 -20.27 -13.82
N HIS A 186 7.69 -19.53 -12.80
CA HIS A 186 7.02 -18.24 -12.97
C HIS A 186 8.01 -17.09 -13.16
N LYS A 187 7.62 -16.15 -14.04
CA LYS A 187 8.34 -14.89 -14.23
C LYS A 187 8.04 -13.95 -13.06
N ILE A 188 9.12 -13.39 -12.50
CA ILE A 188 9.02 -12.37 -11.45
C ILE A 188 9.36 -11.01 -12.04
N VAL A 189 8.40 -10.10 -12.00
CA VAL A 189 8.64 -8.66 -12.23
C VAL A 189 9.46 -8.14 -11.05
N PRO A 190 10.61 -7.45 -11.29
CA PRO A 190 11.52 -7.07 -10.23
C PRO A 190 10.80 -6.32 -9.08
N PRO A 191 10.87 -6.83 -7.83
CA PRO A 191 10.24 -6.16 -6.70
C PRO A 191 10.89 -4.81 -6.41
N LYS A 192 10.06 -3.80 -6.16
CA LYS A 192 10.46 -2.44 -5.75
C LYS A 192 9.61 -1.99 -4.56
N PRO A 193 10.14 -1.13 -3.67
CA PRO A 193 9.32 -0.53 -2.61
C PRO A 193 8.24 0.37 -3.22
N ALA A 194 7.03 0.31 -2.67
CA ALA A 194 5.92 1.20 -2.97
C ALA A 194 5.21 1.62 -1.69
N LEU A 195 4.41 2.69 -1.75
CA LEU A 195 3.89 3.38 -0.57
C LEU A 195 5.03 3.70 0.41
N SER A 196 6.04 4.38 -0.09
CA SER A 196 7.29 4.64 0.61
C SER A 196 7.59 6.14 0.65
N PRO A 197 8.24 6.67 1.70
CA PRO A 197 8.67 8.07 1.74
C PRO A 197 9.56 8.44 0.56
N ILE A 198 9.53 9.72 0.17
CA ILE A 198 10.36 10.28 -0.90
C ILE A 198 11.41 11.21 -0.29
N TYR A 199 12.68 10.96 -0.62
CA TYR A 199 13.82 11.78 -0.21
C TYR A 199 14.24 12.68 -1.37
N VAL A 200 14.51 13.94 -1.05
CA VAL A 200 14.94 14.94 -2.03
C VAL A 200 16.32 15.49 -1.68
N ARG A 201 16.99 16.07 -2.68
CA ARG A 201 18.21 16.84 -2.46
C ARG A 201 17.86 18.13 -1.71
N ASP A 202 18.77 18.61 -0.87
CA ASP A 202 18.68 19.88 -0.13
C ASP A 202 17.35 20.03 0.65
N TYR A 203 16.98 18.96 1.39
CA TYR A 203 15.78 18.94 2.21
C TYR A 203 15.92 19.88 3.42
N PHE A 204 15.26 21.01 3.41
CA PHE A 204 15.36 22.06 4.43
C PHE A 204 14.18 22.08 5.43
N PHE A 205 13.35 21.06 5.46
CA PHE A 205 12.15 21.00 6.30
C PHE A 205 12.34 20.20 7.61
N GLN A 206 13.59 19.91 8.04
CA GLN A 206 13.88 19.08 9.21
C GLN A 206 13.14 19.53 10.47
N GLU A 207 13.18 20.86 10.72
CA GLU A 207 12.57 21.49 11.90
C GLU A 207 11.03 21.55 11.81
N LEU A 208 10.46 21.22 10.66
CA LEU A 208 9.02 21.20 10.42
C LEU A 208 8.41 19.83 10.56
N SER A 209 9.14 18.87 11.08
CA SER A 209 8.64 17.50 11.29
C SER A 209 7.31 17.50 12.04
N GLY A 210 6.35 16.71 11.50
CA GLY A 210 5.00 16.62 12.02
C GLY A 210 3.99 17.58 11.35
N ILE A 211 4.43 18.59 10.59
CA ILE A 211 3.51 19.43 9.83
C ILE A 211 2.94 18.66 8.65
N SER A 212 1.61 18.71 8.52
CA SER A 212 0.88 18.08 7.42
C SER A 212 0.09 19.11 6.63
N PHE A 213 0.19 19.05 5.32
CA PHE A 213 -0.63 19.81 4.38
C PHE A 213 -1.69 18.90 3.78
N GLN A 214 -2.96 19.30 3.85
CA GLN A 214 -4.06 18.52 3.31
C GLN A 214 -4.38 18.93 1.88
N ASN A 215 -4.72 17.96 1.03
CA ASN A 215 -5.23 18.18 -0.32
C ASN A 215 -4.33 19.07 -1.22
N VAL A 216 -3.02 18.99 -1.05
CA VAL A 216 -2.06 19.72 -1.89
C VAL A 216 -1.81 19.00 -3.21
N LYS A 217 -1.47 19.75 -4.25
CA LYS A 217 -1.13 19.21 -5.57
C LYS A 217 0.32 18.71 -5.55
N ILE A 218 0.52 17.46 -5.93
CA ILE A 218 1.80 16.77 -5.97
C ILE A 218 2.02 16.28 -7.40
N THR A 219 3.15 16.62 -7.98
CA THR A 219 3.52 16.22 -9.34
C THR A 219 4.88 15.51 -9.33
N ILE A 220 4.96 14.38 -9.98
CA ILE A 220 6.23 13.73 -10.30
C ILE A 220 6.58 14.06 -11.74
N TRP A 221 7.78 14.59 -11.93
CA TRP A 221 8.37 14.92 -13.22
C TRP A 221 9.51 13.98 -13.56
N LYS A 222 9.72 13.70 -14.85
CA LYS A 222 10.91 13.04 -15.38
C LYS A 222 11.25 13.69 -16.73
N GLU A 223 12.50 14.08 -16.93
CA GLU A 223 12.96 14.72 -18.18
C GLU A 223 12.04 15.87 -18.62
N ASN A 224 11.63 16.72 -17.70
CA ASN A 224 10.67 17.82 -17.88
C ASN A 224 9.27 17.38 -18.36
N LYS A 225 8.94 16.08 -18.37
CA LYS A 225 7.60 15.58 -18.66
C LYS A 225 6.89 15.23 -17.38
N LYS A 226 5.62 15.63 -17.28
CA LYS A 226 4.75 15.26 -16.17
C LYS A 226 4.44 13.76 -16.26
N VAL A 227 4.89 12.99 -15.26
CA VAL A 227 4.59 11.55 -15.15
C VAL A 227 3.23 11.34 -14.52
N ILE A 228 2.97 12.03 -13.41
CA ILE A 228 1.69 11.98 -12.69
C ILE A 228 1.45 13.29 -11.94
N GLU A 229 0.19 13.67 -11.78
CA GLU A 229 -0.26 14.74 -10.91
C GLU A 229 -1.48 14.26 -10.12
N LYS A 230 -1.40 14.34 -8.80
CA LYS A 230 -2.49 13.97 -7.89
C LYS A 230 -2.57 14.97 -6.73
N LYS A 231 -3.76 15.09 -6.14
CA LYS A 231 -3.93 15.78 -4.86
C LYS A 231 -3.88 14.79 -3.72
N GLY A 232 -3.29 15.20 -2.60
CA GLY A 232 -3.20 14.34 -1.41
C GLY A 232 -2.56 15.05 -0.22
N ALA A 233 -2.54 14.39 0.93
CA ALA A 233 -1.87 14.91 2.10
C ALA A 233 -0.36 14.66 2.03
N VAL A 234 0.42 15.70 2.38
CA VAL A 234 1.87 15.66 2.51
C VAL A 234 2.24 15.87 3.97
N LEU A 235 3.05 14.97 4.52
CA LEU A 235 3.61 15.06 5.85
C LEU A 235 5.12 15.36 5.74
N LEU A 236 5.55 16.43 6.37
CA LEU A 236 6.97 16.73 6.55
C LEU A 236 7.53 15.88 7.70
N THR A 237 8.68 15.25 7.46
CA THR A 237 9.41 14.51 8.51
C THR A 237 10.79 15.11 8.73
N HIS A 238 11.60 14.54 9.57
CA HIS A 238 12.97 15.03 9.80
C HIS A 238 13.89 14.91 8.58
N THR A 239 13.62 14.00 7.64
CA THR A 239 14.55 13.68 6.54
C THR A 239 13.91 13.52 5.18
N ASN A 240 12.57 13.49 5.11
CA ASN A 240 11.87 13.15 3.87
C ASN A 240 10.43 13.67 3.86
N PHE A 241 9.78 13.51 2.71
CA PHE A 241 8.33 13.68 2.57
C PHE A 241 7.62 12.34 2.75
N SER A 242 6.50 12.36 3.45
CA SER A 242 5.60 11.24 3.69
C SER A 242 4.13 11.69 3.57
N GLY A 243 3.20 10.91 4.11
CA GLY A 243 1.76 11.15 4.00
C GLY A 243 1.15 10.51 2.75
N PRO A 244 -0.17 10.26 2.76
CA PRO A 244 -0.85 9.51 1.69
C PRO A 244 -0.54 10.02 0.28
N GLY A 245 -0.52 11.34 0.06
CA GLY A 245 -0.23 11.91 -1.25
C GLY A 245 1.18 11.59 -1.76
N ILE A 246 2.18 11.53 -0.88
CA ILE A 246 3.55 11.17 -1.22
C ILE A 246 3.66 9.65 -1.43
N LEU A 247 3.11 8.88 -0.49
CA LEU A 247 3.20 7.43 -0.51
C LEU A 247 2.56 6.84 -1.79
N ASP A 248 1.37 7.30 -2.15
CA ASP A 248 0.63 6.84 -3.34
C ASP A 248 1.35 7.20 -4.65
N ASN A 249 2.14 8.28 -4.65
CA ASN A 249 2.91 8.71 -5.82
C ASN A 249 4.31 8.08 -5.88
N SER A 250 4.82 7.49 -4.80
CA SER A 250 6.17 6.90 -4.74
C SER A 250 6.42 5.81 -5.79
N ARG A 251 5.35 5.10 -6.22
CA ARG A 251 5.42 4.06 -7.26
C ARG A 251 5.79 4.60 -8.65
N PHE A 252 5.62 5.89 -8.89
CA PHE A 252 5.92 6.53 -10.18
C PHE A 252 7.33 7.13 -10.22
N VAL A 253 8.06 7.06 -9.11
CA VAL A 253 9.43 7.57 -9.02
C VAL A 253 10.39 6.60 -9.71
N GLU A 254 11.20 7.15 -10.61
CA GLU A 254 12.30 6.48 -11.29
C GLU A 254 13.59 7.29 -11.10
N SER A 255 14.71 6.85 -11.70
CA SER A 255 15.95 7.66 -11.73
C SER A 255 15.68 9.04 -12.35
N GLU A 256 16.32 10.07 -11.82
CA GLU A 256 16.21 11.47 -12.29
C GLU A 256 14.81 12.10 -12.20
N SER A 257 13.92 11.49 -11.42
CA SER A 257 12.61 12.09 -11.15
C SER A 257 12.75 13.32 -10.23
N GLN A 258 11.82 14.27 -10.41
CA GLN A 258 11.67 15.44 -9.56
C GLN A 258 10.30 15.44 -8.91
N LEU A 259 10.26 15.87 -7.65
CA LEU A 259 9.03 16.09 -6.89
C LEU A 259 8.68 17.59 -6.94
N GLU A 260 7.46 17.91 -7.33
CA GLU A 260 6.90 19.25 -7.22
C GLU A 260 5.70 19.23 -6.27
N ILE A 261 5.67 20.18 -5.34
CA ILE A 261 4.57 20.35 -4.39
C ILE A 261 4.05 21.78 -4.47
N ASN A 262 2.74 21.91 -4.67
CA ASN A 262 2.04 23.19 -4.57
C ASN A 262 1.31 23.25 -3.22
N TYR A 263 1.90 23.95 -2.26
CA TYR A 263 1.43 24.01 -0.87
C TYR A 263 0.17 24.87 -0.68
N ILE A 264 -0.13 25.75 -1.64
CA ILE A 264 -1.15 26.79 -1.50
C ILE A 264 -2.37 26.56 -2.41
N GLY A 265 -2.28 25.61 -3.34
CA GLY A 265 -3.37 25.28 -4.26
C GLY A 265 -3.67 26.34 -5.33
N LYS A 266 -2.79 27.33 -5.52
CA LYS A 266 -2.92 28.38 -6.53
C LYS A 266 -1.83 28.24 -7.59
N GLU A 267 -2.13 28.63 -8.82
CA GLU A 267 -1.13 28.71 -9.88
C GLU A 267 -0.18 29.93 -9.63
N TYR A 268 1.04 29.84 -10.15
CA TYR A 268 2.10 30.83 -9.96
C TYR A 268 1.64 32.25 -10.30
N GLU A 269 1.00 32.45 -11.45
CA GLU A 269 0.56 33.75 -11.96
C GLU A 269 -0.49 34.38 -11.04
N ILE A 270 -1.39 33.57 -10.50
CA ILE A 270 -2.45 34.02 -9.61
C ILE A 270 -1.86 34.51 -8.29
N LEU A 271 -1.00 33.69 -7.64
CA LEU A 271 -0.39 34.09 -6.38
C LEU A 271 0.52 35.33 -6.55
N ASN A 272 1.31 35.38 -7.61
CA ASN A 272 2.19 36.51 -7.89
C ASN A 272 1.39 37.83 -8.06
N LYS A 273 0.26 37.75 -8.78
CA LYS A 273 -0.65 38.89 -8.96
C LYS A 273 -1.26 39.35 -7.62
N GLU A 274 -1.77 38.42 -6.81
CA GLU A 274 -2.33 38.71 -5.50
C GLU A 274 -1.32 39.40 -4.57
N LEU A 275 -0.06 38.94 -4.55
CA LEU A 275 0.98 39.60 -3.75
C LEU A 275 1.30 41.02 -4.24
N ILE A 276 1.30 41.26 -5.56
CA ILE A 276 1.47 42.60 -6.12
C ILE A 276 0.29 43.51 -5.74
N GLU A 277 -0.93 43.03 -5.83
CA GLU A 277 -2.13 43.75 -5.43
C GLU A 277 -2.09 44.13 -3.94
N GLU A 278 -1.67 43.18 -3.06
CA GLU A 278 -1.54 43.46 -1.64
C GLU A 278 -0.42 44.46 -1.34
N MET A 279 0.71 44.41 -2.09
CA MET A 279 1.78 45.45 -2.01
C MET A 279 1.24 46.84 -2.32
N ASN A 280 0.42 46.98 -3.36
CA ASN A 280 -0.16 48.25 -3.80
C ASN A 280 -1.25 48.76 -2.84
N LYS A 281 -2.02 47.80 -2.25
CA LYS A 281 -3.12 48.13 -1.34
C LYS A 281 -2.66 48.55 0.05
N ASP A 282 -1.72 47.81 0.63
CA ASP A 282 -1.20 48.04 1.97
C ASP A 282 0.25 47.54 2.12
N GLY A 283 1.16 48.29 1.50
CA GLY A 283 2.59 47.97 1.53
C GLY A 283 3.24 48.03 2.92
N LYS A 284 2.54 48.53 3.96
CA LYS A 284 3.04 48.57 5.33
C LYS A 284 2.92 47.26 6.08
N LYS A 285 2.08 46.32 5.61
CA LYS A 285 1.97 44.98 6.20
C LYS A 285 3.27 44.20 6.05
N THR A 286 3.60 43.36 7.02
CA THR A 286 4.74 42.45 6.88
C THR A 286 4.37 41.28 5.96
N ILE A 287 5.37 40.73 5.25
CA ILE A 287 5.20 39.54 4.39
C ILE A 287 4.68 38.33 5.17
N LYS A 288 5.14 38.16 6.41
CA LYS A 288 4.64 37.11 7.31
C LYS A 288 3.13 37.20 7.53
N LYS A 289 2.63 38.45 7.78
CA LYS A 289 1.20 38.70 7.97
C LYS A 289 0.39 38.38 6.71
N VAL A 290 0.89 38.75 5.53
CA VAL A 290 0.21 38.47 4.26
C VAL A 290 0.17 36.94 4.01
N LEU A 291 1.27 36.21 4.24
CA LEU A 291 1.31 34.76 4.08
C LEU A 291 0.36 34.04 5.04
N SER A 292 0.09 34.58 6.23
CA SER A 292 -0.87 33.99 7.16
C SER A 292 -2.31 33.94 6.62
N TYR A 293 -2.67 34.75 5.64
CA TYR A 293 -4.00 34.72 5.00
C TYR A 293 -4.25 33.45 4.16
N TYR A 294 -3.19 32.75 3.79
CA TYR A 294 -3.26 31.49 3.05
C TYR A 294 -3.31 30.25 3.94
N PHE A 295 -3.57 30.42 5.23
CA PHE A 295 -3.69 29.33 6.21
C PHE A 295 -2.46 28.42 6.31
N LEU A 296 -1.29 28.94 5.95
CA LEU A 296 -0.03 28.23 6.10
C LEU A 296 0.37 28.17 7.58
N PRO A 297 0.92 27.05 8.08
CA PRO A 297 1.44 26.96 9.45
C PRO A 297 2.53 28.02 9.71
N GLU A 298 2.49 28.68 10.87
CA GLU A 298 3.44 29.77 11.18
C GLU A 298 4.91 29.30 11.11
N ARG A 299 5.19 28.09 11.63
CA ARG A 299 6.54 27.50 11.53
C ARG A 299 6.98 27.33 10.07
N PHE A 300 6.09 26.92 9.19
CA PHE A 300 6.39 26.80 7.76
C PHE A 300 6.69 28.14 7.14
N ILE A 301 5.87 29.20 7.42
CA ILE A 301 6.11 30.56 6.93
C ILE A 301 7.51 31.04 7.37
N LYS A 302 7.86 30.89 8.66
CA LYS A 302 9.17 31.31 9.16
C LYS A 302 10.31 30.61 8.45
N THR A 303 10.21 29.29 8.27
CA THR A 303 11.26 28.51 7.60
C THR A 303 11.44 28.92 6.14
N ILE A 304 10.37 29.07 5.36
CA ILE A 304 10.50 29.47 3.94
C ILE A 304 11.05 30.89 3.80
N LEU A 305 10.66 31.82 4.67
CA LEU A 305 11.21 33.17 4.67
C LEU A 305 12.71 33.15 5.01
N SER A 306 13.12 32.36 6.00
CA SER A 306 14.54 32.19 6.36
C SER A 306 15.36 31.59 5.21
N VAL A 307 14.86 30.54 4.55
CA VAL A 307 15.52 29.89 3.39
C VAL A 307 15.69 30.88 2.22
N LEU A 308 14.76 31.82 2.05
CA LEU A 308 14.81 32.83 1.01
C LEU A 308 15.51 34.13 1.46
N GLU A 309 16.11 34.13 2.66
CA GLU A 309 16.76 35.31 3.26
C GLU A 309 15.83 36.54 3.29
N ILE A 310 14.56 36.34 3.64
CA ILE A 310 13.52 37.33 3.81
C ILE A 310 13.26 37.52 5.31
N SER A 311 13.44 38.72 5.84
CA SER A 311 13.07 39.02 7.23
C SER A 311 11.57 38.87 7.45
N GLU A 312 11.16 38.26 8.58
CA GLU A 312 9.74 38.17 8.95
C GLU A 312 9.05 39.53 9.07
N GLU A 313 9.82 40.54 9.43
CA GLU A 313 9.38 41.94 9.61
C GLU A 313 9.45 42.77 8.33
N LEU A 314 9.95 42.20 7.21
CA LEU A 314 10.03 42.91 5.94
C LEU A 314 8.63 43.35 5.49
N LYS A 315 8.47 44.61 5.16
CA LYS A 315 7.21 45.16 4.66
C LYS A 315 7.00 44.74 3.19
N MET A 316 5.75 44.61 2.81
CA MET A 316 5.40 44.23 1.43
C MET A 316 5.99 45.22 0.41
N ALA A 317 5.98 46.50 0.70
CA ALA A 317 6.57 47.55 -0.18
C ALA A 317 8.08 47.42 -0.40
N GLU A 318 8.78 46.73 0.51
CA GLU A 318 10.25 46.53 0.47
C GLU A 318 10.63 45.18 -0.18
N LEU A 319 9.66 44.32 -0.48
CA LEU A 319 9.89 42.99 -1.07
C LEU A 319 10.30 43.15 -2.54
N SER A 320 11.56 42.83 -2.85
CA SER A 320 12.06 42.89 -4.22
C SER A 320 11.31 41.92 -5.15
N LYS A 321 11.29 42.26 -6.45
CA LYS A 321 10.67 41.40 -7.47
C LYS A 321 11.26 39.98 -7.42
N GLU A 322 12.57 39.86 -7.33
CA GLU A 322 13.27 38.56 -7.28
C GLU A 322 12.84 37.74 -6.07
N LYS A 323 12.87 38.31 -4.87
CA LYS A 323 12.45 37.61 -3.65
C LYS A 323 10.98 37.21 -3.70
N ARG A 324 10.11 38.07 -4.24
CA ARG A 324 8.70 37.73 -4.45
C ARG A 324 8.53 36.54 -5.40
N GLU A 325 9.19 36.58 -6.56
CA GLU A 325 9.11 35.48 -7.55
C GLU A 325 9.63 34.15 -6.99
N ASN A 326 10.73 34.20 -6.23
CA ASN A 326 11.27 32.99 -5.56
C ASN A 326 10.32 32.46 -4.50
N LEU A 327 9.68 33.33 -3.72
CA LEU A 327 8.67 32.96 -2.73
C LEU A 327 7.45 32.30 -3.40
N VAL A 328 6.93 32.93 -4.46
CA VAL A 328 5.79 32.40 -5.21
C VAL A 328 6.15 31.02 -5.78
N ARG A 329 7.34 30.88 -6.39
CA ARG A 329 7.80 29.61 -6.94
C ARG A 329 7.90 28.52 -5.87
N LEU A 330 8.47 28.84 -4.71
CA LEU A 330 8.58 27.89 -3.59
C LEU A 330 7.21 27.42 -3.11
N LEU A 331 6.22 28.29 -3.07
CA LEU A 331 4.87 27.98 -2.60
C LEU A 331 4.01 27.23 -3.62
N THR A 332 4.23 27.45 -4.93
CA THR A 332 3.33 26.95 -5.98
C THR A 332 3.92 25.84 -6.84
N SER A 333 5.23 25.86 -7.06
CA SER A 333 5.92 25.00 -8.04
C SER A 333 7.34 24.63 -7.57
N ASN A 334 7.47 24.29 -6.29
CA ASN A 334 8.76 23.91 -5.73
C ASN A 334 9.20 22.53 -6.25
N LYS A 335 10.05 22.53 -7.27
CA LYS A 335 10.65 21.33 -7.86
C LYS A 335 11.90 20.94 -7.08
N MET A 336 11.95 19.71 -6.62
CA MET A 336 13.05 19.12 -5.87
C MET A 336 13.52 17.85 -6.55
N GLU A 337 14.83 17.68 -6.70
CA GLU A 337 15.41 16.45 -7.23
C GLU A 337 15.20 15.30 -6.24
N ILE A 338 14.60 14.19 -6.70
CA ILE A 338 14.43 13.01 -5.88
C ILE A 338 15.75 12.23 -5.85
N THR A 339 16.28 12.00 -4.66
CA THR A 339 17.50 11.23 -4.45
C THR A 339 17.23 9.74 -4.31
N LYS A 340 16.12 9.38 -3.64
CA LYS A 340 15.68 8.00 -3.46
C LYS A 340 14.24 7.94 -2.97
N VAL A 341 13.61 6.78 -3.11
CA VAL A 341 12.47 6.34 -2.29
C VAL A 341 12.96 5.53 -1.11
N GLY A 342 12.19 5.47 -0.04
CA GLY A 342 12.50 4.65 1.12
C GLY A 342 12.63 3.16 0.75
N SER A 343 13.45 2.44 1.52
CA SER A 343 13.72 1.02 1.32
C SER A 343 12.50 0.13 1.64
N PHE A 344 12.64 -1.18 1.48
CA PHE A 344 11.60 -2.15 1.83
C PHE A 344 11.24 -2.13 3.33
N GLU A 345 12.16 -1.74 4.21
CA GLU A 345 11.90 -1.55 5.64
C GLU A 345 10.90 -0.43 5.92
N MET A 346 10.85 0.58 5.05
CA MET A 346 9.99 1.75 5.18
C MET A 346 8.74 1.67 4.29
N ALA A 347 8.77 0.84 3.28
CA ALA A 347 7.68 0.69 2.31
C ALA A 347 6.51 -0.09 2.91
N MET A 348 5.29 0.37 2.72
CA MET A 348 4.10 -0.35 3.21
C MET A 348 3.78 -1.57 2.34
N VAL A 349 4.06 -1.49 1.03
CA VAL A 349 3.77 -2.55 0.06
C VAL A 349 4.91 -2.71 -0.94
N THR A 350 4.89 -3.84 -1.64
CA THR A 350 5.82 -4.17 -2.71
C THR A 350 5.14 -4.01 -4.06
N ARG A 351 5.74 -3.25 -4.96
CA ARG A 351 5.44 -3.24 -6.40
C ARG A 351 6.28 -4.29 -7.09
N GLY A 352 5.78 -4.92 -8.15
CA GLY A 352 6.40 -6.08 -8.74
C GLY A 352 5.96 -7.39 -8.06
N GLY A 353 6.39 -8.50 -8.57
CA GLY A 353 5.99 -9.84 -8.09
C GLY A 353 5.74 -10.79 -9.23
N VAL A 354 4.95 -11.83 -9.01
CA VAL A 354 4.60 -12.80 -10.06
C VAL A 354 3.84 -12.10 -11.19
N SER A 355 4.33 -12.30 -12.42
CA SER A 355 3.73 -11.69 -13.62
C SER A 355 2.27 -12.11 -13.78
N LEU A 356 1.39 -11.13 -13.94
CA LEU A 356 -0.05 -11.35 -14.09
C LEU A 356 -0.41 -12.10 -15.39
N ASP A 357 0.46 -12.04 -16.41
CA ASP A 357 0.26 -12.77 -17.66
C ASP A 357 0.25 -14.27 -17.46
N GLU A 358 0.85 -14.77 -16.38
CA GLU A 358 0.99 -16.19 -16.07
C GLU A 358 -0.05 -16.68 -15.06
N VAL A 359 -0.98 -15.82 -14.65
CA VAL A 359 -2.05 -16.12 -13.69
C VAL A 359 -3.41 -15.89 -14.33
N ASN A 360 -4.35 -16.77 -14.10
CA ASN A 360 -5.71 -16.63 -14.59
C ASN A 360 -6.50 -15.66 -13.69
N ALA A 361 -6.84 -14.47 -14.21
CA ALA A 361 -7.56 -13.45 -13.49
C ALA A 361 -8.97 -13.86 -12.98
N LYS A 362 -9.55 -14.96 -13.52
CA LYS A 362 -10.87 -15.46 -13.14
C LYS A 362 -10.83 -16.50 -12.03
N THR A 363 -9.65 -17.10 -11.76
CA THR A 363 -9.50 -18.20 -10.81
C THR A 363 -8.33 -18.05 -9.86
N MET A 364 -7.39 -17.14 -10.13
CA MET A 364 -6.07 -17.02 -9.49
C MET A 364 -5.17 -18.25 -9.70
N GLU A 365 -5.54 -19.18 -10.55
CA GLU A 365 -4.73 -20.36 -10.87
C GLU A 365 -3.58 -20.00 -11.81
N SER A 366 -2.44 -20.64 -11.61
CA SER A 366 -1.32 -20.58 -12.54
C SER A 366 -1.74 -21.11 -13.92
N LYS A 367 -1.36 -20.38 -14.97
CA LYS A 367 -1.52 -20.85 -16.35
C LYS A 367 -0.47 -21.91 -16.75
N LYS A 368 0.55 -22.12 -15.90
CA LYS A 368 1.66 -23.06 -16.15
C LYS A 368 1.50 -24.36 -15.38
N ILE A 369 0.96 -24.29 -14.17
CA ILE A 369 0.91 -25.43 -13.26
C ILE A 369 -0.52 -25.55 -12.72
N GLN A 370 -1.24 -26.56 -13.17
CA GLN A 370 -2.59 -26.86 -12.70
C GLN A 370 -2.58 -27.11 -11.18
N GLY A 371 -3.58 -26.59 -10.46
CA GLY A 371 -3.71 -26.74 -9.02
C GLY A 371 -2.79 -25.85 -8.20
N LEU A 372 -1.94 -25.01 -8.85
CA LEU A 372 -1.17 -23.94 -8.19
C LEU A 372 -1.94 -22.63 -8.28
N TYR A 373 -2.15 -21.97 -7.14
CA TYR A 373 -2.81 -20.65 -7.06
C TYR A 373 -1.87 -19.62 -6.45
N LEU A 374 -1.98 -18.39 -6.92
CA LEU A 374 -1.10 -17.29 -6.54
C LEU A 374 -1.99 -16.11 -6.13
N VAL A 375 -1.86 -15.62 -4.88
CA VAL A 375 -2.80 -14.63 -4.33
C VAL A 375 -2.12 -13.53 -3.52
N GLY A 376 -2.79 -12.41 -3.38
CA GLY A 376 -2.35 -11.28 -2.57
C GLY A 376 -1.14 -10.55 -3.13
N GLU A 377 -0.32 -9.97 -2.25
CA GLU A 377 0.83 -9.14 -2.59
C GLU A 377 2.02 -9.93 -3.21
N LEU A 378 1.90 -11.25 -3.35
CA LEU A 378 2.83 -12.06 -4.16
C LEU A 378 2.72 -11.73 -5.65
N LEU A 379 1.55 -11.32 -6.11
CA LEU A 379 1.27 -10.90 -7.48
C LEU A 379 1.87 -9.50 -7.73
N ASP A 380 2.16 -9.18 -9.00
CA ASP A 380 2.54 -7.81 -9.41
C ASP A 380 1.35 -6.85 -9.30
N ILE A 381 0.89 -6.61 -8.08
CA ILE A 381 -0.23 -5.74 -7.76
C ILE A 381 0.09 -4.95 -6.50
N ASP A 382 0.07 -3.63 -6.61
CA ASP A 382 0.15 -2.71 -5.48
C ASP A 382 -0.96 -1.66 -5.56
N GLY A 383 -1.66 -1.45 -4.46
CA GLY A 383 -2.75 -0.47 -4.34
C GLY A 383 -2.32 0.79 -3.61
N ASP A 384 -3.09 1.87 -3.78
CA ASP A 384 -2.96 3.11 -3.01
C ASP A 384 -3.13 2.85 -1.50
N THR A 385 -2.77 3.83 -0.66
CA THR A 385 -3.10 3.82 0.77
C THR A 385 -4.62 3.85 0.94
N GLY A 386 -5.12 3.20 2.00
CA GLY A 386 -6.56 3.25 2.29
C GLY A 386 -7.27 1.91 2.40
N GLY A 387 -6.56 0.80 2.62
CA GLY A 387 -7.15 -0.55 2.78
C GLY A 387 -7.24 -1.35 1.48
N TYR A 388 -6.88 -0.76 0.35
CA TYR A 388 -6.94 -1.40 -0.97
C TYR A 388 -6.10 -2.68 -1.04
N ASN A 389 -4.90 -2.69 -0.47
CA ASN A 389 -3.99 -3.84 -0.51
C ASN A 389 -4.53 -5.04 0.29
N ILE A 390 -5.13 -4.80 1.45
CA ILE A 390 -5.78 -5.85 2.25
C ILE A 390 -7.02 -6.36 1.51
N GLN A 391 -7.84 -5.46 0.96
CA GLN A 391 -8.99 -5.85 0.14
C GLN A 391 -8.59 -6.73 -1.04
N ALA A 392 -7.57 -6.34 -1.82
CA ALA A 392 -7.08 -7.14 -2.94
C ALA A 392 -6.60 -8.54 -2.51
N ALA A 393 -5.88 -8.61 -1.37
CA ALA A 393 -5.42 -9.88 -0.84
C ALA A 393 -6.60 -10.78 -0.43
N CYS A 394 -7.60 -10.25 0.28
CA CYS A 394 -8.81 -10.99 0.66
C CYS A 394 -9.58 -11.44 -0.59
N SER A 395 -9.79 -10.53 -1.54
CA SER A 395 -10.58 -10.80 -2.76
C SER A 395 -9.93 -11.89 -3.63
N THR A 396 -8.61 -11.81 -3.85
CA THR A 396 -7.87 -12.83 -4.61
C THR A 396 -7.86 -14.17 -3.88
N GLY A 397 -7.74 -14.16 -2.55
CA GLY A 397 -7.79 -15.34 -1.72
C GLY A 397 -9.14 -16.05 -1.79
N VAL A 398 -10.24 -15.31 -1.65
CA VAL A 398 -11.61 -15.86 -1.79
C VAL A 398 -11.86 -16.40 -3.19
N LEU A 399 -11.41 -15.67 -4.23
CA LEU A 399 -11.56 -16.11 -5.61
C LEU A 399 -10.82 -17.43 -5.84
N ALA A 400 -9.58 -17.56 -5.38
CA ALA A 400 -8.82 -18.81 -5.44
C ALA A 400 -9.57 -19.95 -4.73
N GLY A 401 -9.98 -19.74 -3.47
CA GLY A 401 -10.70 -20.73 -2.68
C GLY A 401 -12.01 -21.19 -3.31
N LYS A 402 -12.75 -20.30 -3.99
CA LYS A 402 -13.98 -20.62 -4.73
C LYS A 402 -13.72 -21.39 -6.02
N SER A 403 -12.56 -21.17 -6.66
CA SER A 403 -12.26 -21.71 -7.99
C SER A 403 -11.64 -23.10 -7.96
N MET A 404 -11.10 -23.55 -6.82
CA MET A 404 -10.47 -24.86 -6.67
C MET A 404 -11.45 -26.01 -6.93
N ARG A 405 -10.93 -27.08 -7.51
CA ARG A 405 -11.65 -28.34 -7.64
C ARG A 405 -11.21 -29.30 -6.56
N LYS A 406 -12.16 -29.87 -5.85
CA LYS A 406 -11.90 -30.96 -4.90
C LYS A 406 -11.84 -32.24 -5.70
N LYS A 407 -10.77 -33.03 -5.53
CA LYS A 407 -10.72 -34.37 -6.09
C LYS A 407 -11.59 -35.29 -5.25
N GLU A 408 -12.43 -36.07 -5.91
CA GLU A 408 -13.08 -37.21 -5.26
C GLU A 408 -11.97 -38.21 -4.97
N ARG A 409 -11.79 -38.54 -3.70
CA ARG A 409 -10.94 -39.65 -3.27
C ARG A 409 -11.84 -40.87 -3.17
N GLU A 410 -11.63 -41.85 -4.07
CA GLU A 410 -12.21 -43.15 -3.94
C GLU A 410 -11.79 -43.84 -2.65
#